data_526f51994fa9e60673e711a4f2f9c3e0
#
_entry.id   526f51994fa9e60673e711a4f2f9c3e0
#
_cell.length_a   1.000
_cell.length_b   1.000
_cell.length_c   1.000
_cell.angle_alpha   90.00
_cell.angle_beta   90.00
_cell.angle_gamma   90.00
#
_symmetry.space_group_name_H-M   'P 1'
#
loop_
_entity.id
_entity.type
_entity.pdbx_description
1 polymer ?
#
loop_
_entity_poly.entity_id
_entity_poly.type
_entity_poly.pdbx_seq_one_letter_code
_entity_poly.pdbx_strand_id
1 'polypeptide(L)'
;MDATVLVEPQQVDALLGGLAGHGIVPRSPESRSIATQHRVLLLWHERSSMPLDLVLGGAGIEEEFCARARIHDLGGAKIPVISAEDLIAAKILAGRPKDLEDVRAILHVNRKSLDFELVERTLRRFEQALDRSDLLASLSQLSSQWP
;
A
#
# COMPACT_ATOMS: atom_id res chain seq x y z
N MET A 1 -0.89 -10.58 -3.92
CA MET A 1 0.09 -9.48 -4.14
C MET A 1 -0.67 -8.18 -4.19
N ASP A 2 -0.18 -7.16 -3.48
CA ASP A 2 -0.84 -5.85 -3.43
C ASP A 2 0.05 -4.85 -4.16
N ALA A 3 -0.56 -4.02 -5.02
CA ALA A 3 0.11 -2.96 -5.73
C ALA A 3 -0.77 -1.69 -5.75
N THR A 4 -0.15 -0.52 -5.93
CA THR A 4 -0.86 0.74 -6.11
C THR A 4 -0.48 1.33 -7.45
N VAL A 5 -1.46 1.84 -8.18
CA VAL A 5 -1.27 2.56 -9.43
C VAL A 5 -2.03 3.89 -9.37
N LEU A 6 -1.37 4.95 -9.83
CA LEU A 6 -2.01 6.27 -9.89
C LEU A 6 -2.80 6.36 -11.20
N VAL A 7 -4.10 6.21 -11.10
CA VAL A 7 -5.03 6.27 -12.23
C VAL A 7 -6.33 6.95 -11.85
N GLU A 8 -6.87 7.71 -12.77
CA GLU A 8 -8.21 8.25 -12.64
C GLU A 8 -9.27 7.19 -12.96
N PRO A 9 -10.49 7.27 -12.37
CA PRO A 9 -11.55 6.29 -12.60
C PRO A 9 -11.87 6.03 -14.08
N GLN A 10 -11.73 7.06 -14.91
CA GLN A 10 -11.98 6.98 -16.36
C GLN A 10 -10.94 6.15 -17.11
N GLN A 11 -9.78 5.91 -16.52
CA GLN A 11 -8.67 5.16 -17.12
C GLN A 11 -8.71 3.66 -16.81
N VAL A 12 -9.64 3.21 -15.95
CA VAL A 12 -9.73 1.81 -15.50
C VAL A 12 -9.90 0.83 -16.68
N ASP A 13 -10.71 1.18 -17.68
CA ASP A 13 -10.93 0.31 -18.84
C ASP A 13 -9.69 0.19 -19.72
N ALA A 14 -8.95 1.27 -19.92
CA ALA A 14 -7.69 1.25 -20.64
C ALA A 14 -6.63 0.44 -19.88
N LEU A 15 -6.57 0.59 -18.54
CA LEU A 15 -5.70 -0.21 -17.69
C LEU A 15 -6.02 -1.71 -17.81
N LEU A 16 -7.29 -2.11 -17.71
CA LEU A 16 -7.71 -3.49 -17.84
C LEU A 16 -7.36 -4.06 -19.22
N GLY A 17 -7.55 -3.27 -20.28
CA GLY A 17 -7.17 -3.66 -21.65
C GLY A 17 -5.67 -3.93 -21.78
N GLY A 18 -4.82 -3.08 -21.18
CA GLY A 18 -3.37 -3.27 -21.15
C GLY A 18 -2.96 -4.53 -20.36
N LEU A 19 -3.56 -4.72 -19.19
CA LEU A 19 -3.26 -5.85 -18.31
C LEU A 19 -3.68 -7.20 -18.91
N ALA A 20 -4.79 -7.23 -19.65
CA ALA A 20 -5.27 -8.46 -20.33
C ALA A 20 -4.24 -9.02 -21.31
N GLY A 21 -3.50 -8.15 -22.02
CA GLY A 21 -2.41 -8.55 -22.91
C GLY A 21 -1.26 -9.29 -22.19
N HIS A 22 -1.19 -9.19 -20.88
CA HIS A 22 -0.21 -9.87 -20.02
C HIS A 22 -0.82 -11.04 -19.22
N GLY A 23 -2.05 -11.46 -19.52
CA GLY A 23 -2.76 -12.53 -18.81
C GLY A 23 -3.21 -12.12 -17.41
N ILE A 24 -3.38 -10.81 -17.15
CA ILE A 24 -3.93 -10.29 -15.90
C ILE A 24 -5.37 -9.87 -16.15
N VAL A 25 -6.30 -10.58 -15.55
CA VAL A 25 -7.75 -10.44 -15.82
C VAL A 25 -8.53 -10.16 -14.52
N PRO A 26 -9.72 -9.57 -14.61
CA PRO A 26 -10.61 -9.43 -13.47
C PRO A 26 -10.91 -10.77 -12.80
N ARG A 27 -10.90 -10.81 -11.46
CA ARG A 27 -11.19 -12.02 -10.67
C ARG A 27 -12.66 -12.40 -10.73
N SER A 28 -13.53 -11.41 -10.90
CA SER A 28 -14.99 -11.60 -11.03
C SER A 28 -15.60 -10.52 -11.94
N PRO A 29 -16.82 -10.73 -12.46
CA PRO A 29 -17.56 -9.70 -13.20
C PRO A 29 -17.76 -8.40 -12.41
N GLU A 30 -17.84 -8.48 -11.08
CA GLU A 30 -18.06 -7.35 -10.19
C GLU A 30 -16.79 -6.51 -9.96
N SER A 31 -15.62 -6.95 -10.44
CA SER A 31 -14.35 -6.24 -10.20
C SER A 31 -14.38 -4.78 -10.62
N ARG A 32 -15.13 -4.43 -11.68
CA ARG A 32 -15.32 -3.04 -12.12
C ARG A 32 -16.14 -2.21 -11.14
N SER A 33 -17.25 -2.74 -10.65
CA SER A 33 -18.09 -2.03 -9.67
C SER A 33 -17.36 -1.85 -8.33
N ILE A 34 -16.59 -2.85 -7.92
CA ILE A 34 -15.71 -2.78 -6.74
C ILE A 34 -14.66 -1.68 -6.95
N ALA A 35 -14.04 -1.61 -8.13
CA ALA A 35 -13.06 -0.58 -8.43
C ALA A 35 -13.65 0.84 -8.35
N THR A 36 -14.87 1.02 -8.83
CA THR A 36 -15.55 2.32 -8.80
C THR A 36 -15.94 2.72 -7.37
N GLN A 37 -16.38 1.78 -6.55
CA GLN A 37 -16.88 2.04 -5.21
C GLN A 37 -15.77 2.09 -4.15
N HIS A 38 -14.79 1.21 -4.28
CA HIS A 38 -13.75 0.98 -3.25
C HIS A 38 -12.33 1.29 -3.72
N ARG A 39 -12.16 1.74 -4.97
CA ARG A 39 -10.86 2.04 -5.58
C ARG A 39 -9.88 0.86 -5.52
N VAL A 40 -10.37 -0.36 -5.64
CA VAL A 40 -9.57 -1.59 -5.68
C VAL A 40 -10.03 -2.47 -6.83
N LEU A 41 -9.11 -2.85 -7.72
CA LEU A 41 -9.32 -3.86 -8.74
C LEU A 41 -8.83 -5.21 -8.22
N LEU A 42 -9.74 -6.18 -8.15
CA LEU A 42 -9.42 -7.56 -7.82
C LEU A 42 -9.10 -8.32 -9.11
N LEU A 43 -7.83 -8.66 -9.28
CA LEU A 43 -7.29 -9.24 -10.50
C LEU A 43 -6.69 -10.62 -10.24
N TRP A 44 -6.45 -11.35 -11.32
CA TRP A 44 -5.87 -12.68 -11.34
C TRP A 44 -4.85 -12.77 -12.48
N HIS A 45 -3.65 -13.26 -12.20
CA HIS A 45 -2.69 -13.58 -13.24
C HIS A 45 -2.84 -15.06 -13.62
N GLU A 46 -3.36 -15.33 -14.81
CA GLU A 46 -3.78 -16.65 -15.27
C GLU A 46 -2.65 -17.68 -15.24
N ARG A 47 -1.48 -17.33 -15.75
CA ARG A 47 -0.35 -18.27 -15.86
C ARG A 47 0.24 -18.71 -14.53
N SER A 48 0.33 -17.82 -13.55
CA SER A 48 0.91 -18.14 -12.22
C SER A 48 -0.15 -18.45 -11.18
N SER A 49 -1.43 -18.36 -11.52
CA SER A 49 -2.54 -18.50 -10.56
C SER A 49 -2.39 -17.59 -9.34
N MET A 50 -1.87 -16.38 -9.55
CA MET A 50 -1.59 -15.44 -8.47
C MET A 50 -2.64 -14.33 -8.40
N PRO A 51 -3.27 -14.12 -7.23
CA PRO A 51 -4.16 -12.99 -7.02
C PRO A 51 -3.36 -11.69 -6.93
N LEU A 52 -3.90 -10.63 -7.55
CA LEU A 52 -3.38 -9.26 -7.49
C LEU A 52 -4.51 -8.32 -7.07
N ASP A 53 -4.32 -7.63 -5.96
CA ASP A 53 -5.18 -6.56 -5.50
C ASP A 53 -4.52 -5.22 -5.85
N LEU A 54 -5.12 -4.51 -6.80
CA LEU A 54 -4.58 -3.29 -7.35
C LEU A 54 -5.36 -2.09 -6.82
N VAL A 55 -4.73 -1.34 -5.92
CA VAL A 55 -5.30 -0.09 -5.38
C VAL A 55 -5.18 1.00 -6.45
N LEU A 56 -6.31 1.64 -6.73
CA LEU A 56 -6.38 2.79 -7.64
C LEU A 56 -6.13 4.06 -6.83
N GLY A 57 -4.87 4.40 -6.65
CA GLY A 57 -4.44 5.60 -5.96
C GLY A 57 -4.83 6.87 -6.71
N GLY A 58 -5.03 7.95 -5.97
CA GLY A 58 -5.31 9.27 -6.51
C GLY A 58 -4.32 10.31 -5.98
N ALA A 59 -4.67 11.57 -6.16
CA ALA A 59 -3.93 12.67 -5.55
C ALA A 59 -3.94 12.56 -4.02
N GLY A 60 -2.83 12.91 -3.39
CA GLY A 60 -2.68 12.89 -1.94
C GLY A 60 -1.66 11.86 -1.44
N ILE A 61 -2.04 11.06 -0.44
CA ILE A 61 -1.08 10.21 0.26
C ILE A 61 -0.54 9.06 -0.61
N GLU A 62 -1.36 8.48 -1.49
CA GLU A 62 -0.92 7.43 -2.40
C GLU A 62 0.08 7.96 -3.43
N GLU A 63 -0.12 9.19 -3.91
CA GLU A 63 0.83 9.86 -4.80
C GLU A 63 2.18 10.06 -4.09
N GLU A 64 2.16 10.51 -2.84
CA GLU A 64 3.39 10.67 -2.05
C GLU A 64 4.09 9.32 -1.80
N PHE A 65 3.34 8.26 -1.50
CA PHE A 65 3.89 6.91 -1.33
C PHE A 65 4.54 6.41 -2.62
N CYS A 66 3.88 6.62 -3.76
CA CYS A 66 4.45 6.27 -5.07
C CYS A 66 5.72 7.09 -5.37
N ALA A 67 5.72 8.39 -5.07
CA ALA A 67 6.89 9.26 -5.28
C ALA A 67 8.10 8.89 -4.41
N ARG A 68 7.87 8.34 -3.21
CA ARG A 68 8.92 7.88 -2.29
C ARG A 68 9.28 6.40 -2.48
N ALA A 69 8.60 5.68 -3.37
CA ALA A 69 8.89 4.26 -3.61
C ALA A 69 10.35 4.07 -4.05
N ARG A 70 10.97 3.01 -3.53
CA ARG A 70 12.36 2.65 -3.85
C ARG A 70 12.39 1.59 -4.95
N ILE A 71 13.25 1.78 -5.93
CA ILE A 71 13.41 0.80 -7.00
C ILE A 71 14.26 -0.37 -6.51
N HIS A 72 13.69 -1.57 -6.56
CA HIS A 72 14.38 -2.82 -6.27
C HIS A 72 14.53 -3.65 -7.55
N ASP A 73 15.69 -4.28 -7.71
CA ASP A 73 15.92 -5.23 -8.80
C ASP A 73 15.58 -6.64 -8.33
N LEU A 74 14.57 -7.23 -8.97
CA LEU A 74 14.13 -8.60 -8.73
C LEU A 74 14.41 -9.45 -9.97
N GLY A 75 15.66 -9.87 -10.11
CA GLY A 75 16.07 -10.75 -11.23
C GLY A 75 16.02 -10.06 -12.60
N GLY A 76 16.40 -8.78 -12.67
CA GLY A 76 16.42 -7.95 -13.88
C GLY A 76 15.15 -7.12 -14.09
N ALA A 77 14.09 -7.35 -13.30
CA ALA A 77 12.91 -6.49 -13.27
C ALA A 77 13.05 -5.40 -12.19
N LYS A 78 13.04 -4.14 -12.61
CA LYS A 78 13.06 -2.99 -11.69
C LYS A 78 11.66 -2.67 -11.20
N ILE A 79 11.40 -2.91 -9.93
CA ILE A 79 10.08 -2.77 -9.33
C ILE A 79 10.10 -1.66 -8.26
N PRO A 80 9.20 -0.66 -8.33
CA PRO A 80 9.02 0.29 -7.24
C PRO A 80 8.36 -0.41 -6.04
N VAL A 81 8.98 -0.27 -4.87
CA VAL A 81 8.48 -0.84 -3.61
C VAL A 81 8.29 0.28 -2.61
N ILE A 82 7.16 0.26 -1.91
CA ILE A 82 6.85 1.23 -0.85
C ILE A 82 7.98 1.28 0.19
N SER A 83 8.28 2.47 0.71
CA SER A 83 9.27 2.62 1.78
C SER A 83 8.81 1.93 3.07
N ALA A 84 9.75 1.54 3.94
CA ALA A 84 9.41 0.95 5.23
C ALA A 84 8.61 1.92 6.09
N GLU A 85 8.92 3.21 6.02
CA GLU A 85 8.25 4.28 6.72
C GLU A 85 6.79 4.41 6.31
N ASP A 86 6.54 4.48 5.01
CA ASP A 86 5.19 4.60 4.46
C ASP A 86 4.37 3.32 4.70
N LEU A 87 5.01 2.15 4.62
CA LEU A 87 4.37 0.87 4.93
C LEU A 87 3.95 0.78 6.39
N ILE A 88 4.80 1.24 7.34
CA ILE A 88 4.45 1.32 8.76
C ILE A 88 3.23 2.23 8.94
N ALA A 89 3.24 3.42 8.36
CA ALA A 89 2.14 4.36 8.48
C ALA A 89 0.82 3.80 7.92
N ALA A 90 0.86 3.17 6.74
CA ALA A 90 -0.30 2.54 6.13
C ALA A 90 -0.86 1.37 6.97
N LYS A 91 0.02 0.55 7.56
CA LYS A 91 -0.38 -0.58 8.40
C LYS A 91 -0.94 -0.14 9.75
N ILE A 92 -0.39 0.89 10.38
CA ILE A 92 -0.96 1.49 11.60
C ILE A 92 -2.33 2.09 11.31
N LEU A 93 -2.49 2.78 10.17
CA LEU A 93 -3.78 3.32 9.75
C LEU A 93 -4.83 2.21 9.58
N ALA A 94 -4.46 1.08 8.96
CA ALA A 94 -5.35 -0.07 8.78
C ALA A 94 -5.72 -0.74 10.12
N GLY A 95 -4.81 -0.78 11.09
CA GLY A 95 -5.04 -1.15 12.49
C GLY A 95 -5.46 -2.61 12.72
N ARG A 96 -5.40 -3.49 11.71
CA ARG A 96 -5.77 -4.89 11.88
C ARG A 96 -4.68 -5.63 12.68
N PRO A 97 -5.01 -6.65 13.49
CA PRO A 97 -4.02 -7.37 14.30
C PRO A 97 -2.79 -7.82 13.49
N LYS A 98 -3.01 -8.38 12.30
CA LYS A 98 -1.92 -8.80 11.41
C LYS A 98 -1.05 -7.63 10.94
N ASP A 99 -1.66 -6.48 10.65
CA ASP A 99 -0.90 -5.29 10.22
C ASP A 99 0.00 -4.78 11.34
N LEU A 100 -0.47 -4.80 12.58
CA LEU A 100 0.34 -4.40 13.75
C LEU A 100 1.47 -5.40 14.05
N GLU A 101 1.27 -6.69 13.78
CA GLU A 101 2.34 -7.70 13.82
C GLU A 101 3.41 -7.44 12.75
N ASP A 102 2.98 -7.13 11.53
CA ASP A 102 3.88 -6.75 10.45
C ASP A 102 4.67 -5.48 10.80
N VAL A 103 4.04 -4.47 11.42
CA VAL A 103 4.74 -3.25 11.89
C VAL A 103 5.85 -3.63 12.89
N ARG A 104 5.58 -4.51 13.86
CA ARG A 104 6.63 -4.97 14.79
C ARG A 104 7.81 -5.60 14.04
N ALA A 105 7.52 -6.46 13.06
CA ALA A 105 8.57 -7.11 12.26
C ALA A 105 9.39 -6.08 11.45
N ILE A 106 8.72 -5.10 10.82
CA ILE A 106 9.39 -4.04 10.04
C ILE A 106 10.26 -3.18 10.95
N LEU A 107 9.75 -2.76 12.11
CA LEU A 107 10.51 -2.02 13.12
C LEU A 107 11.74 -2.82 13.55
N HIS A 108 11.63 -4.14 13.74
CA HIS A 108 12.74 -5.00 14.12
C HIS A 108 13.87 -5.02 13.08
N VAL A 109 13.54 -5.22 11.87
CA VAL A 109 14.53 -5.37 10.78
C VAL A 109 15.18 -4.04 10.44
N ASN A 110 14.46 -2.93 10.51
CA ASN A 110 14.89 -1.65 9.96
C ASN A 110 15.29 -0.60 11.01
N ARG A 111 15.32 -0.93 12.31
CA ARG A 111 15.50 0.00 13.43
C ARG A 111 16.58 1.08 13.22
N LYS A 112 17.70 0.72 12.61
CA LYS A 112 18.84 1.62 12.44
C LYS A 112 18.74 2.55 11.22
N SER A 113 17.82 2.25 10.32
CA SER A 113 17.69 2.94 9.03
C SER A 113 16.36 3.67 8.85
N LEU A 114 15.40 3.47 9.79
CA LEU A 114 14.10 4.11 9.73
C LEU A 114 14.16 5.60 10.06
N ASP A 115 13.53 6.39 9.22
CA ASP A 115 13.19 7.78 9.52
C ASP A 115 11.87 7.83 10.32
N PHE A 116 12.00 7.73 11.65
CA PHE A 116 10.85 7.82 12.56
C PHE A 116 10.09 9.15 12.44
N GLU A 117 10.80 10.24 12.14
CA GLU A 117 10.16 11.55 11.97
C GLU A 117 9.22 11.55 10.76
N LEU A 118 9.61 10.86 9.67
CA LEU A 118 8.75 10.69 8.50
C LEU A 118 7.50 9.87 8.85
N VAL A 119 7.65 8.77 9.61
CA VAL A 119 6.51 7.96 10.06
C VAL A 119 5.54 8.79 10.91
N GLU A 120 6.05 9.50 11.92
CA GLU A 120 5.22 10.35 12.79
C GLU A 120 4.53 11.47 12.02
N ARG A 121 5.23 12.14 11.11
CA ARG A 121 4.68 13.20 10.27
C ARG A 121 3.54 12.66 9.41
N THR A 122 3.70 11.47 8.83
CA THR A 122 2.67 10.83 8.01
C THR A 122 1.45 10.45 8.85
N LEU A 123 1.66 9.84 10.02
CA LEU A 123 0.56 9.48 10.93
C LEU A 123 -0.19 10.70 11.45
N ARG A 124 0.52 11.79 11.78
CA ARG A 124 -0.09 13.05 12.21
C ARG A 124 -1.00 13.64 11.15
N ARG A 125 -0.60 13.55 9.88
CA ARG A 125 -1.45 13.96 8.75
C ARG A 125 -2.69 13.07 8.61
N PHE A 126 -2.57 11.77 8.83
CA PHE A 126 -3.73 10.86 8.87
C PHE A 126 -4.68 11.22 10.01
N GLU A 127 -4.17 11.46 11.21
CA GLU A 127 -5.00 11.87 12.34
C GLU A 127 -5.77 13.16 12.04
N GLN A 128 -5.11 14.16 11.46
CA GLN A 128 -5.75 15.41 11.07
C GLN A 128 -6.82 15.23 9.99
N ALA A 129 -6.53 14.41 8.97
CA ALA A 129 -7.45 14.19 7.84
C ALA A 129 -8.67 13.35 8.21
N LEU A 130 -8.55 12.47 9.20
CA LEU A 130 -9.58 11.50 9.58
C LEU A 130 -10.23 11.81 10.94
N ASP A 131 -9.87 12.94 11.56
CA ASP A 131 -10.32 13.34 12.91
C ASP A 131 -10.08 12.21 13.93
N ARG A 132 -8.86 11.65 13.94
CA ARG A 132 -8.38 10.58 14.83
C ARG A 132 -7.27 11.08 15.72
N SER A 133 -6.97 10.35 16.81
CA SER A 133 -5.90 10.68 17.76
C SER A 133 -5.18 9.45 18.34
N ASP A 134 -5.35 8.29 17.71
CA ASP A 134 -4.88 6.99 18.21
C ASP A 134 -3.66 6.44 17.44
N LEU A 135 -3.34 7.01 16.27
CA LEU A 135 -2.31 6.44 15.39
C LEU A 135 -0.89 6.67 15.94
N LEU A 136 -0.61 7.88 16.44
CA LEU A 136 0.68 8.18 17.09
C LEU A 136 0.86 7.40 18.40
N ALA A 137 -0.21 7.22 19.16
CA ALA A 137 -0.18 6.39 20.38
C ALA A 137 0.12 4.93 20.03
N SER A 138 -0.48 4.40 18.93
CA SER A 138 -0.20 3.06 18.44
C SER A 138 1.26 2.88 18.02
N LEU A 139 1.86 3.83 17.31
CA LEU A 139 3.29 3.80 16.98
C LEU A 139 4.15 3.78 18.24
N SER A 140 3.87 4.66 19.22
CA SER A 140 4.60 4.73 20.48
C SER A 140 4.53 3.41 21.24
N GLN A 141 3.35 2.79 21.34
CA GLN A 141 3.17 1.50 21.99
C GLN A 141 3.96 0.39 21.28
N LEU A 142 3.91 0.34 19.95
CA LEU A 142 4.63 -0.66 19.16
C LEU A 142 6.14 -0.49 19.24
N SER A 143 6.64 0.73 19.33
CA SER A 143 8.08 1.02 19.44
C SER A 143 8.62 0.84 20.86
N SER A 144 7.80 1.02 21.92
CA SER A 144 8.22 0.87 23.33
C SER A 144 8.31 -0.59 23.79
N GLN A 145 7.63 -1.52 23.12
CA GLN A 145 7.70 -2.97 23.41
C GLN A 145 9.01 -3.60 22.92
N TRP A 146 9.96 -2.79 22.56
CA TRP A 146 11.22 -3.17 21.97
C TRP A 146 12.34 -3.14 23.01
N PRO A 147 13.07 -4.24 23.22
CA PRO A 147 14.28 -4.24 24.05
C PRO A 147 15.43 -3.46 23.39
#